data_5cab3b8c8f930d52e97b2cb04de1ec12
#
_entry.id   5cab3b8c8f930d52e97b2cb04de1ec12
#
_cell.length_a   1.000
_cell.length_b   1.000
_cell.length_c   1.000
_cell.angle_alpha   90.00
_cell.angle_beta   90.00
_cell.angle_gamma   90.00
#
_symmetry.space_group_name_H-M   'P 1'
#
loop_
_entity.id
_entity.type
_entity.pdbx_description
1 polymer ?
#
loop_
_entity_poly.entity_id
_entity_poly.type
_entity_poly.pdbx_seq_one_letter_code
_entity_poly.pdbx_strand_id
1 'polypeptide(L)'
;MKQNKYEIDMCHGTIMDKLISFALPLMLSSILQLMFNAVDVIVVGRFSGSQALAAVGSTTALINTFTNLFIGVSLGANVLAARLYAVGKEKEMSETVHTSILLALVSGVVMALIGQIFARSALELMGTPEDVINKSTLYIRIYFLGMPFFMMYNYGAAILRAVGDTKRPLMFLIAAGITNALLNMVFVIVFHMGVEGVAIATVISETLSCILVLRCLYCSESCYQLRFSKLRIKKYYLKQIFQVGIPAGIQSTVINFSNVLLQSSVNSFGSVSMAGYTAADNLMGFLYASVNAVTQACMSFTSQNYGVGNYKRMDKVLRNCLILTVTVSLIMGSCFWFFGTEILRVYTNKPEVITHAMEIMSITIMPYFLCGIMDLFPGALRGMGHSGVPMILSVIGTVGTRIIWIFGAFPHHSTLRFLFVCYPGSWAITIVLQIICFLFVRKKVRRL
;
A
#
# COMPACT_ATOMS: atom_id res chain seq x y z
N MET A 1 -8.20 -0.54 31.22
CA MET A 1 -8.50 0.42 30.11
C MET A 1 -9.96 0.32 29.72
N LYS A 2 -10.71 1.45 29.63
CA LYS A 2 -12.02 1.45 28.99
C LYS A 2 -11.79 1.28 27.48
N GLN A 3 -12.17 0.12 26.94
CA GLN A 3 -12.07 -0.16 25.51
C GLN A 3 -13.08 0.71 24.75
N ASN A 4 -12.63 1.43 23.74
CA ASN A 4 -13.50 2.26 22.93
C ASN A 4 -14.36 1.35 22.01
N LYS A 5 -15.59 1.78 21.67
CA LYS A 5 -16.53 1.04 20.81
C LYS A 5 -15.93 0.59 19.46
N TYR A 6 -14.90 1.28 18.98
CA TYR A 6 -14.25 1.02 17.70
C TYR A 6 -13.02 0.10 17.79
N GLU A 7 -12.54 -0.18 19.01
CA GLU A 7 -11.34 -0.99 19.23
C GLU A 7 -11.69 -2.48 19.21
N ILE A 8 -10.90 -3.26 18.51
CA ILE A 8 -11.02 -4.73 18.44
C ILE A 8 -9.98 -5.35 19.37
N ASP A 9 -10.41 -6.14 20.34
CA ASP A 9 -9.52 -6.97 21.15
C ASP A 9 -8.95 -8.10 20.30
N MET A 10 -7.66 -8.03 19.98
CA MET A 10 -6.96 -9.01 19.15
C MET A 10 -6.41 -10.20 19.96
N CYS A 11 -6.35 -10.07 21.28
CA CYS A 11 -5.71 -11.04 22.16
C CYS A 11 -6.66 -12.12 22.70
N HIS A 12 -7.99 -11.87 22.73
CA HIS A 12 -8.98 -12.77 23.30
C HIS A 12 -10.13 -13.04 22.31
N GLY A 13 -10.97 -14.03 22.61
CA GLY A 13 -12.19 -14.39 21.84
C GLY A 13 -11.93 -15.03 20.48
N THR A 14 -12.93 -14.99 19.60
CA THR A 14 -12.89 -15.56 18.24
C THR A 14 -11.89 -14.82 17.37
N ILE A 15 -11.20 -15.53 16.47
CA ILE A 15 -10.16 -14.93 15.62
C ILE A 15 -10.74 -14.49 14.28
N MET A 16 -11.50 -15.38 13.61
CA MET A 16 -11.96 -15.16 12.23
C MET A 16 -12.87 -13.93 12.14
N ASP A 17 -13.89 -13.84 13.00
CA ASP A 17 -14.84 -12.72 12.99
C ASP A 17 -14.14 -11.38 13.22
N LYS A 18 -13.16 -11.35 14.14
CA LYS A 18 -12.36 -10.17 14.43
C LYS A 18 -11.43 -9.80 13.29
N LEU A 19 -10.84 -10.80 12.62
CA LEU A 19 -10.01 -10.58 11.44
C LEU A 19 -10.84 -9.99 10.29
N ILE A 20 -12.03 -10.53 10.04
CA ILE A 20 -12.94 -9.99 9.00
C ILE A 20 -13.36 -8.57 9.36
N SER A 21 -13.79 -8.32 10.61
CA SER A 21 -14.18 -6.98 11.08
C SER A 21 -13.06 -5.95 10.99
N PHE A 22 -11.79 -6.39 11.10
CA PHE A 22 -10.62 -5.55 10.96
C PHE A 22 -10.20 -5.37 9.50
N ALA A 23 -10.15 -6.46 8.71
CA ALA A 23 -9.67 -6.45 7.34
C ALA A 23 -10.65 -5.78 6.37
N LEU A 24 -11.97 -5.97 6.56
CA LEU A 24 -12.98 -5.43 5.65
C LEU A 24 -12.93 -3.89 5.52
N PRO A 25 -12.84 -3.09 6.60
CA PRO A 25 -12.67 -1.65 6.45
C PRO A 25 -11.34 -1.26 5.78
N LEU A 26 -10.27 -2.03 5.97
CA LEU A 26 -9.00 -1.79 5.29
C LEU A 26 -9.09 -2.09 3.79
N MET A 27 -9.75 -3.19 3.41
CA MET A 27 -10.03 -3.51 2.00
C MET A 27 -10.80 -2.38 1.33
N LEU A 28 -11.89 -1.93 1.96
CA LEU A 28 -12.70 -0.83 1.46
C LEU A 28 -11.88 0.47 1.36
N SER A 29 -11.02 0.77 2.34
CA SER A 29 -10.13 1.93 2.29
C SER A 29 -9.20 1.89 1.09
N SER A 30 -8.57 0.74 0.83
CA SER A 30 -7.63 0.58 -0.28
C SER A 30 -8.34 0.62 -1.64
N ILE A 31 -9.52 0.01 -1.76
CA ILE A 31 -10.35 0.07 -2.96
C ILE A 31 -10.80 1.49 -3.24
N LEU A 32 -11.25 2.22 -2.22
CA LEU A 32 -11.67 3.63 -2.36
C LEU A 32 -10.50 4.52 -2.80
N GLN A 33 -9.28 4.31 -2.28
CA GLN A 33 -8.11 5.04 -2.73
C GLN A 33 -7.84 4.83 -4.22
N LEU A 34 -7.94 3.58 -4.71
CA LEU A 34 -7.81 3.29 -6.14
C LEU A 34 -8.91 3.96 -6.97
N MET A 35 -10.14 3.96 -6.47
CA MET A 35 -11.26 4.64 -7.15
C MET A 35 -11.06 6.16 -7.20
N PHE A 36 -10.61 6.79 -6.13
CA PHE A 36 -10.35 8.23 -6.12
C PHE A 36 -9.22 8.61 -7.09
N ASN A 37 -8.14 7.84 -7.14
CA ASN A 37 -7.09 8.03 -8.14
C ASN A 37 -7.64 7.88 -9.57
N ALA A 38 -8.55 6.94 -9.80
CA ALA A 38 -9.19 6.78 -11.10
C ALA A 38 -10.08 7.99 -11.45
N VAL A 39 -10.83 8.55 -10.48
CA VAL A 39 -11.63 9.77 -10.67
C VAL A 39 -10.72 10.95 -11.05
N ASP A 40 -9.59 11.14 -10.38
CA ASP A 40 -8.62 12.19 -10.69
C ASP A 40 -8.16 12.10 -12.16
N VAL A 41 -7.77 10.89 -12.59
CA VAL A 41 -7.32 10.62 -13.97
C VAL A 41 -8.44 10.87 -15.00
N ILE A 42 -9.68 10.45 -14.71
CA ILE A 42 -10.84 10.63 -15.58
C ILE A 42 -11.17 12.12 -15.72
N VAL A 43 -11.20 12.87 -14.62
CA VAL A 43 -11.52 14.31 -14.63
C VAL A 43 -10.47 15.06 -15.45
N VAL A 44 -9.18 14.81 -15.21
CA VAL A 44 -8.09 15.44 -15.98
C VAL A 44 -8.18 15.07 -17.47
N GLY A 45 -8.33 13.79 -17.78
CA GLY A 45 -8.35 13.33 -19.16
C GLY A 45 -9.53 13.86 -19.97
N ARG A 46 -10.69 14.02 -19.33
CA ARG A 46 -11.92 14.45 -20.01
C ARG A 46 -12.02 15.98 -20.16
N PHE A 47 -11.53 16.74 -19.18
CA PHE A 47 -11.77 18.19 -19.12
C PHE A 47 -10.50 19.04 -19.30
N SER A 48 -9.28 18.49 -19.04
CA SER A 48 -8.03 19.24 -19.17
C SER A 48 -7.16 18.82 -20.37
N GLY A 49 -7.59 17.79 -21.11
CA GLY A 49 -6.96 17.35 -22.37
C GLY A 49 -5.82 16.35 -22.18
N SER A 50 -5.32 15.85 -23.33
CA SER A 50 -4.35 14.74 -23.38
C SER A 50 -2.99 15.06 -22.74
N GLN A 51 -2.52 16.30 -22.87
CA GLN A 51 -1.24 16.72 -22.23
C GLN A 51 -1.32 16.72 -20.70
N ALA A 52 -2.46 17.16 -20.13
CA ALA A 52 -2.68 17.14 -18.70
C ALA A 52 -2.77 15.70 -18.17
N LEU A 53 -3.46 14.83 -18.93
CA LEU A 53 -3.53 13.40 -18.61
C LEU A 53 -2.14 12.75 -18.65
N ALA A 54 -1.34 13.04 -19.67
CA ALA A 54 0.04 12.56 -19.78
C ALA A 54 0.91 13.07 -18.62
N ALA A 55 0.70 14.33 -18.19
CA ALA A 55 1.42 14.91 -17.07
C ALA A 55 1.13 14.17 -15.76
N VAL A 56 -0.13 13.90 -15.43
CA VAL A 56 -0.51 13.15 -14.22
C VAL A 56 0.00 11.70 -14.30
N GLY A 57 -0.17 11.06 -15.46
CA GLY A 57 0.27 9.66 -15.66
C GLY A 57 1.78 9.47 -15.51
N SER A 58 2.59 10.37 -16.08
CA SER A 58 4.07 10.30 -15.99
C SER A 58 4.60 10.48 -14.56
N THR A 59 3.84 11.16 -13.69
CA THR A 59 4.26 11.45 -12.31
C THR A 59 3.94 10.32 -11.32
N THR A 60 2.99 9.45 -11.64
CA THR A 60 2.47 8.42 -10.72
C THR A 60 3.55 7.47 -10.24
N ALA A 61 4.43 7.00 -11.12
CA ALA A 61 5.51 6.08 -10.77
C ALA A 61 6.51 6.71 -9.78
N LEU A 62 6.83 7.99 -9.99
CA LEU A 62 7.74 8.76 -9.13
C LEU A 62 7.13 8.95 -7.74
N ILE A 63 5.88 9.40 -7.69
CA ILE A 63 5.12 9.59 -6.44
C ILE A 63 5.07 8.28 -5.66
N ASN A 64 4.66 7.18 -6.29
CA ASN A 64 4.56 5.87 -5.65
C ASN A 64 5.89 5.36 -5.11
N THR A 65 6.99 5.59 -5.82
CA THR A 65 8.32 5.15 -5.38
C THR A 65 8.72 5.81 -4.06
N PHE A 66 8.54 7.12 -3.96
CA PHE A 66 8.87 7.85 -2.73
C PHE A 66 7.87 7.58 -1.60
N THR A 67 6.57 7.58 -1.89
CA THR A 67 5.54 7.39 -0.86
C THR A 67 5.60 6.00 -0.24
N ASN A 68 5.83 4.94 -1.03
CA ASN A 68 5.89 3.57 -0.54
C ASN A 68 7.02 3.35 0.49
N LEU A 69 8.17 4.01 0.31
CA LEU A 69 9.26 3.94 1.28
C LEU A 69 8.80 4.44 2.65
N PHE A 70 8.17 5.61 2.71
CA PHE A 70 7.75 6.23 3.96
C PHE A 70 6.48 5.62 4.55
N ILE A 71 5.56 5.13 3.70
CA ILE A 71 4.42 4.30 4.16
C ILE A 71 4.96 3.03 4.84
N GLY A 72 6.01 2.40 4.28
CA GLY A 72 6.68 1.28 4.93
C GLY A 72 7.14 1.60 6.35
N VAL A 73 7.66 2.81 6.59
CA VAL A 73 8.07 3.23 7.94
C VAL A 73 6.87 3.35 8.88
N SER A 74 5.69 3.75 8.40
CA SER A 74 4.45 3.79 9.21
C SER A 74 4.02 2.41 9.70
N LEU A 75 4.35 1.32 8.95
CA LEU A 75 4.11 -0.05 9.41
C LEU A 75 4.94 -0.38 10.65
N GLY A 76 6.16 0.16 10.75
CA GLY A 76 6.98 0.05 11.96
C GLY A 76 6.33 0.70 13.18
N ALA A 77 5.72 1.88 13.00
CA ALA A 77 4.95 2.54 14.04
C ALA A 77 3.73 1.70 14.47
N ASN A 78 3.00 1.11 13.51
CA ASN A 78 1.88 0.20 13.79
C ASN A 78 2.33 -1.00 14.64
N VAL A 79 3.39 -1.70 14.24
CA VAL A 79 3.90 -2.89 14.93
C VAL A 79 4.31 -2.56 16.37
N LEU A 80 5.05 -1.48 16.57
CA LEU A 80 5.50 -1.08 17.90
C LEU A 80 4.32 -0.67 18.78
N ALA A 81 3.43 0.18 18.27
CA ALA A 81 2.24 0.63 19.00
C ALA A 81 1.31 -0.55 19.36
N ALA A 82 1.08 -1.49 18.43
CA ALA A 82 0.25 -2.67 18.68
C ALA A 82 0.81 -3.54 19.81
N ARG A 83 2.12 -3.74 19.85
CA ARG A 83 2.81 -4.48 20.90
C ARG A 83 2.67 -3.81 22.26
N LEU A 84 2.95 -2.51 22.35
CA LEU A 84 2.90 -1.73 23.59
C LEU A 84 1.47 -1.61 24.13
N TYR A 85 0.50 -1.44 23.22
CA TYR A 85 -0.91 -1.41 23.59
C TYR A 85 -1.38 -2.71 24.25
N ALA A 86 -1.04 -3.86 23.64
CA ALA A 86 -1.43 -5.17 24.15
C ALA A 86 -0.85 -5.49 25.54
N VAL A 87 0.36 -5.01 25.83
CA VAL A 87 1.02 -5.21 27.14
C VAL A 87 0.55 -4.21 28.19
N GLY A 88 -0.23 -3.18 27.80
CA GLY A 88 -0.71 -2.15 28.72
C GLY A 88 0.36 -1.13 29.16
N LYS A 89 1.43 -0.97 28.40
CA LYS A 89 2.52 -0.03 28.68
C LYS A 89 2.16 1.40 28.26
N GLU A 90 1.28 2.06 29.01
CA GLU A 90 0.68 3.34 28.65
C GLU A 90 1.69 4.46 28.39
N LYS A 91 2.73 4.59 29.22
CA LYS A 91 3.76 5.62 29.04
C LYS A 91 4.57 5.39 27.77
N GLU A 92 5.00 4.15 27.53
CA GLU A 92 5.76 3.78 26.32
C GLU A 92 4.90 3.93 25.05
N MET A 93 3.60 3.58 25.13
CA MET A 93 2.64 3.79 24.05
C MET A 93 2.50 5.28 23.73
N SER A 94 2.31 6.13 24.75
CA SER A 94 2.24 7.58 24.57
C SER A 94 3.50 8.13 23.89
N GLU A 95 4.70 7.75 24.37
CA GLU A 95 5.97 8.18 23.77
C GLU A 95 6.14 7.71 22.32
N THR A 96 5.64 6.50 22.00
CA THR A 96 5.62 5.96 20.62
C THR A 96 4.71 6.77 19.73
N VAL A 97 3.50 7.12 20.17
CA VAL A 97 2.55 7.95 19.42
C VAL A 97 3.16 9.31 19.08
N HIS A 98 3.72 10.00 20.08
CA HIS A 98 4.30 11.34 19.87
C HIS A 98 5.55 11.27 18.97
N THR A 99 6.39 10.23 19.12
CA THR A 99 7.54 10.01 18.22
C THR A 99 7.05 9.74 16.78
N SER A 100 6.01 8.93 16.60
CA SER A 100 5.47 8.56 15.28
C SER A 100 4.85 9.76 14.55
N ILE A 101 4.07 10.59 15.23
CA ILE A 101 3.45 11.78 14.62
C ILE A 101 4.50 12.82 14.24
N LEU A 102 5.51 13.04 15.11
CA LEU A 102 6.60 13.96 14.78
C LEU A 102 7.47 13.42 13.64
N LEU A 103 7.72 12.11 13.61
CA LEU A 103 8.41 11.45 12.50
C LEU A 103 7.62 11.60 11.19
N ALA A 104 6.29 11.47 11.23
CA ALA A 104 5.43 11.68 10.06
C ALA A 104 5.57 13.10 9.51
N LEU A 105 5.53 14.10 10.40
CA LEU A 105 5.71 15.50 10.00
C LEU A 105 7.09 15.73 9.37
N VAL A 106 8.15 15.26 10.02
CA VAL A 106 9.53 15.40 9.51
C VAL A 106 9.68 14.69 8.16
N SER A 107 9.19 13.44 8.04
CA SER A 107 9.21 12.69 6.79
C SER A 107 8.47 13.41 5.67
N GLY A 108 7.29 13.94 5.96
CA GLY A 108 6.48 14.69 5.01
C GLY A 108 7.16 16.00 4.55
N VAL A 109 7.77 16.74 5.47
CA VAL A 109 8.53 17.96 5.14
C VAL A 109 9.75 17.62 4.29
N VAL A 110 10.50 16.57 4.63
CA VAL A 110 11.63 16.09 3.82
C VAL A 110 11.17 15.73 2.41
N MET A 111 10.06 15.02 2.28
CA MET A 111 9.46 14.67 0.98
C MET A 111 9.04 15.93 0.21
N ALA A 112 8.40 16.90 0.88
CA ALA A 112 8.02 18.15 0.26
C ALA A 112 9.25 18.89 -0.31
N LEU A 113 10.33 18.98 0.45
CA LEU A 113 11.59 19.60 0.00
C LEU A 113 12.22 18.84 -1.18
N ILE A 114 12.26 17.51 -1.12
CA ILE A 114 12.74 16.67 -2.22
C ILE A 114 11.91 16.93 -3.49
N GLY A 115 10.60 16.98 -3.39
CA GLY A 115 9.71 17.27 -4.51
C GLY A 115 9.92 18.66 -5.10
N GLN A 116 10.16 19.70 -4.27
CA GLN A 116 10.42 21.04 -4.78
C GLN A 116 11.76 21.13 -5.53
N ILE A 117 12.79 20.47 -5.03
CA ILE A 117 14.16 20.59 -5.55
C ILE A 117 14.36 19.67 -6.76
N PHE A 118 13.94 18.41 -6.67
CA PHE A 118 14.32 17.36 -7.61
C PHE A 118 13.22 16.98 -8.61
N ALA A 119 12.00 17.52 -8.52
CA ALA A 119 10.88 17.12 -9.39
C ALA A 119 11.24 17.20 -10.88
N ARG A 120 11.80 18.31 -11.34
CA ARG A 120 12.14 18.52 -12.75
C ARG A 120 13.25 17.56 -13.20
N SER A 121 14.36 17.48 -12.46
CA SER A 121 15.49 16.62 -12.79
C SER A 121 15.09 15.14 -12.82
N ALA A 122 14.22 14.71 -11.92
CA ALA A 122 13.69 13.32 -11.91
C ALA A 122 12.85 13.04 -13.15
N LEU A 123 11.99 13.98 -13.58
CA LEU A 123 11.19 13.84 -14.81
C LEU A 123 12.05 13.85 -16.07
N GLU A 124 13.10 14.67 -16.13
CA GLU A 124 14.08 14.69 -17.22
C GLU A 124 14.81 13.33 -17.33
N LEU A 125 15.25 12.78 -16.21
CA LEU A 125 15.87 11.44 -16.16
C LEU A 125 14.91 10.31 -16.58
N MET A 126 13.60 10.49 -16.37
CA MET A 126 12.57 9.54 -16.82
C MET A 126 12.21 9.70 -18.30
N GLY A 127 12.80 10.67 -19.01
CA GLY A 127 12.52 10.91 -20.43
C GLY A 127 11.14 11.52 -20.68
N THR A 128 10.61 12.33 -19.73
CA THR A 128 9.33 13.02 -19.93
C THR A 128 9.42 14.02 -21.08
N PRO A 129 8.47 13.99 -22.06
CA PRO A 129 8.51 14.88 -23.21
C PRO A 129 8.46 16.37 -22.83
N GLU A 130 9.11 17.24 -23.64
CA GLU A 130 9.24 18.66 -23.36
C GLU A 130 7.90 19.42 -23.31
N ASP A 131 6.91 18.98 -24.08
CA ASP A 131 5.56 19.56 -24.12
C ASP A 131 4.74 19.26 -22.86
N VAL A 132 5.14 18.24 -22.08
CA VAL A 132 4.44 17.79 -20.87
C VAL A 132 5.20 18.11 -19.59
N ILE A 133 6.53 18.22 -19.64
CA ILE A 133 7.41 18.30 -18.45
C ILE A 133 7.06 19.46 -17.53
N ASN A 134 6.67 20.62 -18.06
CA ASN A 134 6.32 21.78 -17.24
C ASN A 134 5.04 21.53 -16.43
N LYS A 135 4.03 20.89 -17.01
CA LYS A 135 2.79 20.51 -16.35
C LYS A 135 3.04 19.41 -15.31
N SER A 136 3.86 18.42 -15.65
CA SER A 136 4.27 17.36 -14.74
C SER A 136 5.03 17.89 -13.52
N THR A 137 5.96 18.83 -13.76
CA THR A 137 6.74 19.46 -12.68
C THR A 137 5.83 20.26 -11.76
N LEU A 138 4.90 21.04 -12.32
CA LEU A 138 3.93 21.80 -11.53
C LEU A 138 3.05 20.89 -10.68
N TYR A 139 2.52 19.81 -11.29
CA TYR A 139 1.71 18.81 -10.59
C TYR A 139 2.46 18.18 -9.41
N ILE A 140 3.68 17.68 -9.64
CA ILE A 140 4.51 17.07 -8.59
C ILE A 140 4.80 18.07 -7.48
N ARG A 141 5.19 19.29 -7.81
CA ARG A 141 5.51 20.30 -6.78
C ARG A 141 4.33 20.57 -5.87
N ILE A 142 3.14 20.78 -6.43
CA ILE A 142 1.93 21.00 -5.63
C ILE A 142 1.59 19.73 -4.82
N TYR A 143 1.62 18.56 -5.44
CA TYR A 143 1.33 17.30 -4.76
C TYR A 143 2.27 17.06 -3.57
N PHE A 144 3.58 17.31 -3.74
CA PHE A 144 4.56 17.11 -2.67
C PHE A 144 4.43 18.12 -1.53
N LEU A 145 3.83 19.30 -1.74
CA LEU A 145 3.46 20.19 -0.64
C LEU A 145 2.39 19.56 0.29
N GLY A 146 1.59 18.65 -0.22
CA GLY A 146 0.62 17.87 0.57
C GLY A 146 1.24 16.73 1.40
N MET A 147 2.50 16.33 1.13
CA MET A 147 3.13 15.18 1.78
C MET A 147 3.16 15.22 3.31
N PRO A 148 3.36 16.36 3.99
CA PRO A 148 3.27 16.40 5.44
C PRO A 148 1.92 15.93 5.96
N PHE A 149 0.83 16.32 5.31
CA PHE A 149 -0.53 15.93 5.69
C PHE A 149 -0.80 14.46 5.37
N PHE A 150 -0.40 14.00 4.19
CA PHE A 150 -0.48 12.61 3.78
C PHE A 150 0.26 11.69 4.75
N MET A 151 1.49 12.03 5.14
CA MET A 151 2.27 11.24 6.09
C MET A 151 1.63 11.23 7.48
N MET A 152 1.19 12.37 7.99
CA MET A 152 0.51 12.43 9.29
C MET A 152 -0.77 11.60 9.31
N TYR A 153 -1.56 11.59 8.23
CA TYR A 153 -2.70 10.68 8.11
C TYR A 153 -2.26 9.22 8.17
N ASN A 154 -1.27 8.80 7.38
CA ASN A 154 -0.82 7.41 7.32
C ASN A 154 -0.30 6.90 8.68
N TYR A 155 0.49 7.70 9.39
CA TYR A 155 1.00 7.31 10.71
C TYR A 155 -0.10 7.34 11.77
N GLY A 156 -0.98 8.32 11.74
CA GLY A 156 -2.14 8.38 12.64
C GLY A 156 -3.08 7.19 12.44
N ALA A 157 -3.38 6.85 11.18
CA ALA A 157 -4.14 5.65 10.84
C ALA A 157 -3.40 4.36 11.25
N ALA A 158 -2.06 4.31 11.16
CA ALA A 158 -1.27 3.19 11.63
C ALA A 158 -1.40 2.99 13.15
N ILE A 159 -1.43 4.07 13.93
CA ILE A 159 -1.66 4.03 15.39
C ILE A 159 -3.09 3.52 15.68
N LEU A 160 -4.11 4.02 14.98
CA LEU A 160 -5.49 3.55 15.16
C LEU A 160 -5.62 2.06 14.81
N ARG A 161 -5.01 1.61 13.71
CA ARG A 161 -4.96 0.18 13.36
C ARG A 161 -4.25 -0.66 14.43
N ALA A 162 -3.21 -0.12 15.06
CA ALA A 162 -2.47 -0.81 16.12
C ALA A 162 -3.35 -1.16 17.33
N VAL A 163 -4.34 -0.33 17.63
CA VAL A 163 -5.30 -0.54 18.74
C VAL A 163 -6.60 -1.24 18.29
N GLY A 164 -6.67 -1.65 17.02
CA GLY A 164 -7.82 -2.38 16.48
C GLY A 164 -8.88 -1.55 15.80
N ASP A 165 -8.66 -0.25 15.61
CA ASP A 165 -9.62 0.63 14.98
C ASP A 165 -9.27 0.85 13.49
N THR A 166 -10.02 0.21 12.63
CA THR A 166 -9.93 0.38 11.18
C THR A 166 -11.11 1.15 10.59
N LYS A 167 -12.19 1.31 11.37
CA LYS A 167 -13.41 1.96 10.91
C LYS A 167 -13.27 3.48 10.83
N ARG A 168 -12.66 4.11 11.85
CA ARG A 168 -12.47 5.56 11.85
C ARG A 168 -11.56 6.03 10.72
N PRO A 169 -10.38 5.42 10.47
CA PRO A 169 -9.57 5.75 9.29
C PRO A 169 -10.32 5.62 7.96
N LEU A 170 -11.17 4.59 7.78
CA LEU A 170 -12.03 4.46 6.62
C LEU A 170 -13.00 5.64 6.48
N MET A 171 -13.67 6.03 7.56
CA MET A 171 -14.60 7.17 7.55
C MET A 171 -13.89 8.48 7.17
N PHE A 172 -12.68 8.70 7.68
CA PHE A 172 -11.87 9.88 7.33
C PHE A 172 -11.48 9.88 5.85
N LEU A 173 -11.13 8.72 5.33
CA LEU A 173 -10.81 8.56 3.92
C LEU A 173 -12.03 8.79 3.02
N ILE A 174 -13.21 8.30 3.40
CA ILE A 174 -14.45 8.55 2.66
C ILE A 174 -14.73 10.05 2.60
N ALA A 175 -14.66 10.75 3.74
CA ALA A 175 -14.88 12.20 3.79
C ALA A 175 -13.85 12.95 2.90
N ALA A 176 -12.58 12.60 2.99
CA ALA A 176 -11.53 13.20 2.16
C ALA A 176 -11.74 12.90 0.68
N GLY A 177 -12.09 11.67 0.31
CA GLY A 177 -12.29 11.30 -1.08
C GLY A 177 -13.51 11.95 -1.74
N ILE A 178 -14.62 12.08 -1.01
CA ILE A 178 -15.78 12.86 -1.48
C ILE A 178 -15.38 14.33 -1.69
N THR A 179 -14.65 14.91 -0.73
CA THR A 179 -14.13 16.29 -0.85
C THR A 179 -13.21 16.43 -2.05
N ASN A 180 -12.30 15.49 -2.28
CA ASN A 180 -11.41 15.48 -3.44
C ASN A 180 -12.20 15.47 -4.76
N ALA A 181 -13.16 14.55 -4.91
CA ALA A 181 -13.98 14.45 -6.11
C ALA A 181 -14.78 15.73 -6.39
N LEU A 182 -15.37 16.33 -5.35
CA LEU A 182 -16.10 17.60 -5.48
C LEU A 182 -15.18 18.75 -5.86
N LEU A 183 -14.01 18.87 -5.22
CA LEU A 183 -13.04 19.92 -5.50
C LEU A 183 -12.44 19.77 -6.91
N ASN A 184 -12.18 18.54 -7.36
CA ASN A 184 -11.75 18.29 -8.73
C ASN A 184 -12.76 18.83 -9.75
N MET A 185 -14.05 18.57 -9.55
CA MET A 185 -15.09 19.12 -10.42
C MET A 185 -15.12 20.65 -10.37
N VAL A 186 -15.02 21.25 -9.20
CA VAL A 186 -15.03 22.72 -9.06
C VAL A 186 -13.79 23.34 -9.70
N PHE A 187 -12.61 22.85 -9.41
CA PHE A 187 -11.36 23.46 -9.92
C PHE A 187 -11.18 23.24 -11.41
N VAL A 188 -11.49 22.04 -11.91
CA VAL A 188 -11.28 21.72 -13.33
C VAL A 188 -12.43 22.20 -14.21
N ILE A 189 -13.68 22.04 -13.79
CA ILE A 189 -14.84 22.36 -14.63
C ILE A 189 -15.26 23.84 -14.48
N VAL A 190 -15.31 24.37 -13.22
CA VAL A 190 -15.80 25.73 -12.99
C VAL A 190 -14.69 26.75 -13.15
N PHE A 191 -13.51 26.49 -12.55
CA PHE A 191 -12.37 27.40 -12.62
C PHE A 191 -11.44 27.15 -13.80
N HIS A 192 -11.72 26.14 -14.63
CA HIS A 192 -10.92 25.75 -15.79
C HIS A 192 -9.43 25.56 -15.50
N MET A 193 -9.11 25.13 -14.27
CA MET A 193 -7.74 24.81 -13.87
C MET A 193 -7.33 23.48 -14.53
N GLY A 194 -6.05 23.38 -14.88
CA GLY A 194 -5.49 22.16 -15.44
C GLY A 194 -5.05 21.15 -14.37
N VAL A 195 -3.82 20.64 -14.51
CA VAL A 195 -3.22 19.69 -13.55
C VAL A 195 -3.07 20.27 -12.14
N GLU A 196 -2.89 21.59 -12.03
CA GLU A 196 -2.81 22.31 -10.77
C GLU A 196 -4.10 22.21 -9.96
N GLY A 197 -5.26 22.25 -10.61
CA GLY A 197 -6.55 22.13 -9.93
C GLY A 197 -6.70 20.80 -9.23
N VAL A 198 -6.36 19.70 -9.91
CA VAL A 198 -6.41 18.34 -9.33
C VAL A 198 -5.38 18.17 -8.22
N ALA A 199 -4.15 18.68 -8.40
CA ALA A 199 -3.13 18.61 -7.36
C ALA A 199 -3.57 19.38 -6.09
N ILE A 200 -4.16 20.57 -6.23
CA ILE A 200 -4.67 21.34 -5.09
C ILE A 200 -5.85 20.64 -4.41
N ALA A 201 -6.78 20.06 -5.19
CA ALA A 201 -7.88 19.29 -4.65
C ALA A 201 -7.39 18.10 -3.79
N THR A 202 -6.36 17.41 -4.27
CA THR A 202 -5.71 16.31 -3.55
C THR A 202 -5.08 16.80 -2.25
N VAL A 203 -4.31 17.88 -2.27
CA VAL A 203 -3.68 18.46 -1.06
C VAL A 203 -4.73 18.88 -0.02
N ILE A 204 -5.83 19.51 -0.45
CA ILE A 204 -6.91 19.91 0.47
C ILE A 204 -7.59 18.67 1.08
N SER A 205 -7.87 17.65 0.30
CA SER A 205 -8.50 16.41 0.80
C SER A 205 -7.58 15.63 1.74
N GLU A 206 -6.29 15.57 1.45
CA GLU A 206 -5.29 14.99 2.35
C GLU A 206 -5.16 15.78 3.65
N THR A 207 -5.22 17.11 3.58
CA THR A 207 -5.25 17.98 4.76
C THR A 207 -6.48 17.69 5.63
N LEU A 208 -7.66 17.51 5.01
CA LEU A 208 -8.88 17.13 5.73
C LEU A 208 -8.71 15.78 6.46
N SER A 209 -8.21 14.75 5.78
CA SER A 209 -7.99 13.44 6.40
C SER A 209 -6.98 13.52 7.55
N CYS A 210 -5.93 14.32 7.40
CA CYS A 210 -4.96 14.60 8.46
C CYS A 210 -5.61 15.27 9.67
N ILE A 211 -6.40 16.31 9.47
CA ILE A 211 -7.10 17.01 10.56
C ILE A 211 -8.02 16.04 11.30
N LEU A 212 -8.78 15.21 10.58
CA LEU A 212 -9.71 14.25 11.18
C LEU A 212 -8.98 13.20 12.02
N VAL A 213 -7.87 12.64 11.53
CA VAL A 213 -7.10 11.64 12.28
C VAL A 213 -6.41 12.26 13.50
N LEU A 214 -5.83 13.45 13.37
CA LEU A 214 -5.19 14.13 14.49
C LEU A 214 -6.20 14.54 15.56
N ARG A 215 -7.37 15.05 15.16
CA ARG A 215 -8.48 15.33 16.07
C ARG A 215 -8.95 14.08 16.80
N CYS A 216 -9.05 12.96 16.09
CA CYS A 216 -9.42 11.68 16.68
C CYS A 216 -8.42 11.24 17.76
N LEU A 217 -7.11 11.34 17.50
CA LEU A 217 -6.06 11.03 18.48
C LEU A 217 -6.03 12.03 19.63
N TYR A 218 -6.26 13.32 19.36
CA TYR A 218 -6.26 14.37 20.40
C TYR A 218 -7.46 14.22 21.37
N CYS A 219 -8.66 13.95 20.85
CA CYS A 219 -9.86 13.79 21.65
C CYS A 219 -9.98 12.39 22.30
N SER A 220 -9.04 11.50 22.09
CA SER A 220 -9.05 10.18 22.72
C SER A 220 -8.69 10.31 24.21
N GLU A 221 -9.39 9.57 25.08
CA GLU A 221 -9.07 9.46 26.50
C GLU A 221 -8.18 8.24 26.82
N SER A 222 -7.65 7.58 25.80
CA SER A 222 -6.83 6.36 25.91
C SER A 222 -5.34 6.66 25.96
N CYS A 223 -4.53 5.63 26.22
CA CYS A 223 -3.06 5.73 26.29
C CYS A 223 -2.38 6.22 24.99
N TYR A 224 -3.10 6.19 23.86
CA TYR A 224 -2.64 6.73 22.57
C TYR A 224 -3.09 8.18 22.30
N GLN A 225 -3.56 8.90 23.34
CA GLN A 225 -3.93 10.31 23.23
C GLN A 225 -2.75 11.14 22.73
N LEU A 226 -2.97 11.93 21.67
CA LEU A 226 -2.01 12.92 21.19
C LEU A 226 -2.11 14.19 22.03
N ARG A 227 -0.97 14.65 22.57
CA ARG A 227 -0.83 15.94 23.25
C ARG A 227 0.31 16.71 22.61
N PHE A 228 0.03 17.81 21.94
CA PHE A 228 1.04 18.59 21.23
C PHE A 228 2.22 19.03 22.11
N SER A 229 1.98 19.30 23.39
CA SER A 229 3.02 19.65 24.36
C SER A 229 4.03 18.51 24.65
N LYS A 230 3.67 17.27 24.32
CA LYS A 230 4.51 16.08 24.54
C LYS A 230 5.23 15.61 23.27
N LEU A 231 5.11 16.32 22.16
CA LEU A 231 5.78 15.96 20.91
C LEU A 231 7.30 15.97 21.09
N ARG A 232 7.89 14.78 21.09
CA ARG A 232 9.35 14.57 21.17
C ARG A 232 9.73 13.31 20.41
N ILE A 233 10.85 13.34 19.70
CA ILE A 233 11.46 12.15 19.13
C ILE A 233 12.28 11.46 20.19
N LYS A 234 11.86 10.26 20.57
CA LYS A 234 12.62 9.37 21.46
C LYS A 234 13.43 8.40 20.62
N LYS A 235 14.76 8.54 20.63
CA LYS A 235 15.69 7.72 19.82
C LYS A 235 15.45 6.22 19.95
N TYR A 236 15.08 5.75 21.13
CA TYR A 236 14.80 4.34 21.41
C TYR A 236 13.63 3.82 20.57
N TYR A 237 12.48 4.51 20.56
CA TYR A 237 11.32 4.10 19.79
C TYR A 237 11.50 4.35 18.29
N LEU A 238 12.18 5.45 17.93
CA LEU A 238 12.55 5.72 16.54
C LEU A 238 13.36 4.58 15.93
N LYS A 239 14.37 4.06 16.67
CA LYS A 239 15.17 2.92 16.23
C LYS A 239 14.29 1.68 15.99
N GLN A 240 13.36 1.39 16.89
CA GLN A 240 12.45 0.24 16.75
C GLN A 240 11.49 0.40 15.56
N ILE A 241 10.95 1.60 15.34
CA ILE A 241 10.12 1.92 14.17
C ILE A 241 10.92 1.69 12.88
N PHE A 242 12.15 2.17 12.82
CA PHE A 242 13.01 2.02 11.64
C PHE A 242 13.45 0.57 11.40
N GLN A 243 13.70 -0.20 12.42
CA GLN A 243 14.08 -1.62 12.29
C GLN A 243 13.01 -2.45 11.55
N VAL A 244 11.75 -2.10 11.70
CA VAL A 244 10.64 -2.76 11.01
C VAL A 244 10.27 -2.02 9.74
N GLY A 245 10.19 -0.71 9.78
CA GLY A 245 9.62 0.12 8.74
C GLY A 245 10.52 0.32 7.53
N ILE A 246 11.82 0.59 7.73
CA ILE A 246 12.75 0.81 6.61
C ILE A 246 12.85 -0.43 5.72
N PRO A 247 13.09 -1.65 6.26
CA PRO A 247 13.10 -2.84 5.41
C PRO A 247 11.76 -3.06 4.68
N ALA A 248 10.63 -2.78 5.33
CA ALA A 248 9.31 -2.90 4.68
C ALA A 248 9.14 -1.92 3.51
N GLY A 249 9.58 -0.68 3.67
CA GLY A 249 9.55 0.33 2.62
C GLY A 249 10.48 -0.01 1.45
N ILE A 250 11.70 -0.43 1.74
CA ILE A 250 12.66 -0.88 0.71
C ILE A 250 12.08 -2.06 -0.08
N GLN A 251 11.50 -3.04 0.60
CA GLN A 251 10.87 -4.20 -0.06
C GLN A 251 9.81 -3.74 -1.07
N SER A 252 8.88 -2.87 -0.66
CA SER A 252 7.82 -2.37 -1.52
C SER A 252 8.38 -1.60 -2.73
N THR A 253 9.37 -0.74 -2.51
CA THR A 253 10.02 0.05 -3.56
C THR A 253 10.72 -0.84 -4.59
N VAL A 254 11.49 -1.84 -4.14
CA VAL A 254 12.24 -2.75 -5.03
C VAL A 254 11.30 -3.68 -5.82
N ILE A 255 10.20 -4.13 -5.21
CA ILE A 255 9.17 -4.92 -5.93
C ILE A 255 8.50 -4.07 -7.01
N ASN A 256 8.16 -2.81 -6.73
CA ASN A 256 7.60 -1.91 -7.72
C ASN A 256 8.57 -1.67 -8.90
N PHE A 257 9.87 -1.52 -8.62
CA PHE A 257 10.88 -1.42 -9.67
C PHE A 257 10.91 -2.68 -10.55
N SER A 258 10.76 -3.87 -9.98
CA SER A 258 10.63 -5.12 -10.72
C SER A 258 9.42 -5.15 -11.66
N ASN A 259 8.30 -4.55 -11.25
CA ASN A 259 7.11 -4.42 -12.11
C ASN A 259 7.40 -3.49 -13.31
N VAL A 260 8.17 -2.42 -13.12
CA VAL A 260 8.59 -1.52 -14.21
C VAL A 260 9.48 -2.26 -15.23
N LEU A 261 10.40 -3.11 -14.79
CA LEU A 261 11.21 -3.94 -15.70
C LEU A 261 10.34 -4.87 -16.54
N LEU A 262 9.34 -5.48 -15.93
CA LEU A 262 8.42 -6.36 -16.62
C LEU A 262 7.54 -5.60 -17.62
N GLN A 263 7.06 -4.41 -17.26
CA GLN A 263 6.35 -3.52 -18.16
C GLN A 263 7.20 -3.13 -19.37
N SER A 264 8.49 -2.88 -19.19
CA SER A 264 9.42 -2.62 -20.30
C SER A 264 9.46 -3.79 -21.30
N SER A 265 9.40 -5.03 -20.79
CA SER A 265 9.32 -6.21 -21.65
C SER A 265 7.97 -6.33 -22.39
N VAL A 266 6.86 -5.92 -21.75
CA VAL A 266 5.54 -5.86 -22.40
C VAL A 266 5.53 -4.83 -23.53
N ASN A 267 6.24 -3.73 -23.37
CA ASN A 267 6.32 -2.68 -24.39
C ASN A 267 6.87 -3.18 -25.72
N SER A 268 7.73 -4.22 -25.72
CA SER A 268 8.26 -4.83 -26.96
C SER A 268 7.20 -5.54 -27.81
N PHE A 269 6.03 -5.86 -27.23
CA PHE A 269 4.89 -6.46 -27.98
C PHE A 269 3.96 -5.44 -28.64
N GLY A 270 4.26 -4.14 -28.52
CA GLY A 270 3.50 -3.06 -29.14
C GLY A 270 2.35 -2.49 -28.29
N SER A 271 1.73 -1.45 -28.81
CA SER A 271 0.77 -0.61 -28.07
C SER A 271 -0.51 -1.32 -27.62
N VAL A 272 -0.97 -2.32 -28.38
CA VAL A 272 -2.16 -3.11 -28.04
C VAL A 272 -1.90 -3.95 -26.80
N SER A 273 -0.74 -4.62 -26.72
CA SER A 273 -0.33 -5.41 -25.55
C SER A 273 -0.08 -4.55 -24.33
N MET A 274 0.50 -3.35 -24.52
CA MET A 274 0.67 -2.37 -23.44
C MET A 274 -0.69 -1.94 -22.84
N ALA A 275 -1.66 -1.64 -23.70
CA ALA A 275 -3.00 -1.27 -23.27
C ALA A 275 -3.69 -2.44 -22.54
N GLY A 276 -3.54 -3.66 -23.06
CA GLY A 276 -4.05 -4.89 -22.41
C GLY A 276 -3.44 -5.13 -21.04
N TYR A 277 -2.12 -4.98 -20.92
CA TYR A 277 -1.43 -5.08 -19.65
C TYR A 277 -1.92 -4.03 -18.64
N THR A 278 -2.03 -2.77 -19.05
CA THR A 278 -2.50 -1.69 -18.17
C THR A 278 -3.92 -1.96 -17.65
N ALA A 279 -4.82 -2.44 -18.52
CA ALA A 279 -6.17 -2.78 -18.12
C ALA A 279 -6.19 -3.97 -17.13
N ALA A 280 -5.40 -5.02 -17.40
CA ALA A 280 -5.26 -6.17 -16.49
C ALA A 280 -4.63 -5.78 -15.14
N ASP A 281 -3.59 -4.94 -15.16
CA ASP A 281 -2.89 -4.48 -13.94
C ASP A 281 -3.80 -3.66 -13.02
N ASN A 282 -4.66 -2.82 -13.59
CA ASN A 282 -5.68 -2.11 -12.82
C ASN A 282 -6.63 -3.07 -12.08
N LEU A 283 -7.10 -4.14 -12.73
CA LEU A 283 -7.94 -5.14 -12.07
C LEU A 283 -7.18 -5.94 -11.02
N MET A 284 -5.95 -6.33 -11.32
CA MET A 284 -5.07 -7.00 -10.34
C MET A 284 -4.77 -6.09 -9.15
N GLY A 285 -4.75 -4.77 -9.33
CA GLY A 285 -4.59 -3.79 -8.26
C GLY A 285 -5.71 -3.86 -7.21
N PHE A 286 -6.97 -4.04 -7.61
CA PHE A 286 -8.08 -4.24 -6.67
C PHE A 286 -7.94 -5.55 -5.89
N LEU A 287 -7.50 -6.60 -6.56
CA LEU A 287 -7.25 -7.89 -5.91
C LEU A 287 -6.10 -7.79 -4.91
N TYR A 288 -4.99 -7.14 -5.30
CA TYR A 288 -3.86 -6.87 -4.42
C TYR A 288 -4.24 -6.05 -3.19
N ALA A 289 -5.01 -4.98 -3.37
CA ALA A 289 -5.49 -4.14 -2.27
C ALA A 289 -6.25 -4.96 -1.22
N SER A 290 -7.05 -5.92 -1.69
CA SER A 290 -7.84 -6.79 -0.82
C SER A 290 -6.99 -7.78 -0.03
N VAL A 291 -6.04 -8.46 -0.66
CA VAL A 291 -5.13 -9.39 0.04
C VAL A 291 -4.15 -8.66 0.95
N ASN A 292 -3.69 -7.47 0.57
CA ASN A 292 -2.82 -6.65 1.40
C ASN A 292 -3.50 -6.22 2.71
N ALA A 293 -4.80 -5.96 2.69
CA ALA A 293 -5.57 -5.67 3.90
C ALA A 293 -5.54 -6.83 4.90
N VAL A 294 -5.62 -8.10 4.41
CA VAL A 294 -5.47 -9.28 5.26
C VAL A 294 -4.05 -9.40 5.82
N THR A 295 -3.04 -9.05 5.03
CA THR A 295 -1.64 -9.00 5.48
C THR A 295 -1.43 -7.98 6.60
N GLN A 296 -2.01 -6.79 6.49
CA GLN A 296 -1.97 -5.77 7.53
C GLN A 296 -2.72 -6.22 8.81
N ALA A 297 -3.84 -6.93 8.66
CA ALA A 297 -4.54 -7.54 9.78
C ALA A 297 -3.66 -8.59 10.47
N CYS A 298 -3.06 -9.50 9.70
CA CYS A 298 -2.12 -10.50 10.22
C CYS A 298 -0.98 -9.85 11.01
N MET A 299 -0.37 -8.80 10.47
CA MET A 299 0.71 -8.07 11.12
C MET A 299 0.28 -7.46 12.46
N SER A 300 -0.86 -6.77 12.52
CA SER A 300 -1.35 -6.11 13.73
C SER A 300 -1.75 -7.14 14.81
N PHE A 301 -2.51 -8.18 14.44
CA PHE A 301 -2.89 -9.26 15.34
C PHE A 301 -1.67 -10.04 15.86
N THR A 302 -0.71 -10.34 14.98
CA THR A 302 0.54 -11.01 15.38
C THR A 302 1.33 -10.14 16.35
N SER A 303 1.44 -8.83 16.09
CA SER A 303 2.20 -7.92 16.95
C SER A 303 1.61 -7.79 18.35
N GLN A 304 0.28 -7.67 18.49
CA GLN A 304 -0.38 -7.65 19.80
C GLN A 304 -0.16 -8.97 20.55
N ASN A 305 -0.40 -10.12 19.89
CA ASN A 305 -0.23 -11.42 20.52
C ASN A 305 1.23 -11.76 20.86
N TYR A 306 2.17 -11.27 20.06
CA TYR A 306 3.60 -11.36 20.35
C TYR A 306 3.97 -10.55 21.61
N GLY A 307 3.40 -9.35 21.75
CA GLY A 307 3.62 -8.50 22.94
C GLY A 307 3.23 -9.19 24.24
N VAL A 308 2.09 -9.86 24.26
CA VAL A 308 1.59 -10.60 25.46
C VAL A 308 2.10 -12.05 25.57
N GLY A 309 3.01 -12.48 24.69
CA GLY A 309 3.58 -13.84 24.73
C GLY A 309 2.60 -14.96 24.29
N ASN A 310 1.49 -14.65 23.64
CA ASN A 310 0.51 -15.64 23.21
C ASN A 310 0.87 -16.27 21.86
N TYR A 311 1.96 -17.01 21.82
CA TYR A 311 2.51 -17.62 20.59
C TYR A 311 1.57 -18.65 19.95
N LYS A 312 0.79 -19.37 20.75
CA LYS A 312 -0.20 -20.33 20.21
C LYS A 312 -1.31 -19.63 19.43
N ARG A 313 -1.70 -18.44 19.89
CA ARG A 313 -2.71 -17.64 19.21
C ARG A 313 -2.16 -17.02 17.91
N MET A 314 -0.89 -16.61 17.89
CA MET A 314 -0.22 -16.15 16.65
C MET A 314 -0.30 -17.19 15.53
N ASP A 315 -0.05 -18.47 15.84
CA ASP A 315 -0.17 -19.55 14.85
C ASP A 315 -1.60 -19.69 14.31
N LYS A 316 -2.59 -19.55 15.19
CA LYS A 316 -4.01 -19.55 14.79
C LYS A 316 -4.36 -18.33 13.94
N VAL A 317 -3.84 -17.15 14.29
CA VAL A 317 -4.00 -15.92 13.48
C VAL A 317 -3.45 -16.14 12.09
N LEU A 318 -2.20 -16.60 11.95
CA LEU A 318 -1.59 -16.86 10.64
C LEU A 318 -2.43 -17.85 9.82
N ARG A 319 -2.89 -18.97 10.43
CA ARG A 319 -3.73 -19.96 9.75
C ARG A 319 -5.05 -19.36 9.27
N ASN A 320 -5.74 -18.59 10.11
CA ASN A 320 -6.99 -17.93 9.72
C ASN A 320 -6.78 -16.86 8.63
N CYS A 321 -5.66 -16.13 8.68
CA CYS A 321 -5.29 -15.17 7.62
C CYS A 321 -4.97 -15.90 6.31
N LEU A 322 -4.30 -17.08 6.34
CA LEU A 322 -4.08 -17.90 5.14
C LEU A 322 -5.42 -18.32 4.50
N ILE A 323 -6.35 -18.83 5.31
CA ILE A 323 -7.70 -19.20 4.85
C ILE A 323 -8.39 -17.98 4.23
N LEU A 324 -8.40 -16.85 4.94
CA LEU A 324 -9.07 -15.63 4.48
C LEU A 324 -8.44 -15.08 3.18
N THR A 325 -7.10 -15.09 3.07
CA THR A 325 -6.38 -14.68 1.86
C THR A 325 -6.74 -15.53 0.66
N VAL A 326 -6.73 -16.86 0.82
CA VAL A 326 -7.11 -17.80 -0.25
C VAL A 326 -8.57 -17.60 -0.64
N THR A 327 -9.48 -17.50 0.34
CA THR A 327 -10.92 -17.33 0.09
C THR A 327 -11.20 -16.01 -0.65
N VAL A 328 -10.65 -14.88 -0.19
CA VAL A 328 -10.82 -13.58 -0.83
C VAL A 328 -10.24 -13.59 -2.25
N SER A 329 -9.04 -14.15 -2.43
CA SER A 329 -8.41 -14.25 -3.75
C SER A 329 -9.22 -15.09 -4.72
N LEU A 330 -9.75 -16.24 -4.27
CA LEU A 330 -10.55 -17.11 -5.13
C LEU A 330 -11.91 -16.48 -5.47
N ILE A 331 -12.59 -15.85 -4.51
CA ILE A 331 -13.88 -15.19 -4.78
C ILE A 331 -13.69 -14.05 -5.77
N MET A 332 -12.77 -13.13 -5.52
CA MET A 332 -12.52 -12.00 -6.42
C MET A 332 -11.92 -12.46 -7.74
N GLY A 333 -10.98 -13.41 -7.71
CA GLY A 333 -10.39 -13.99 -8.90
C GLY A 333 -11.42 -14.67 -9.79
N SER A 334 -12.35 -15.44 -9.22
CA SER A 334 -13.47 -16.04 -9.97
C SER A 334 -14.39 -14.94 -10.55
N CYS A 335 -14.70 -13.89 -9.79
CA CYS A 335 -15.47 -12.76 -10.28
C CYS A 335 -14.79 -12.13 -11.51
N PHE A 336 -13.49 -11.84 -11.42
CA PHE A 336 -12.73 -11.26 -12.54
C PHE A 336 -12.52 -12.24 -13.70
N TRP A 337 -12.52 -13.54 -13.45
CA TRP A 337 -12.45 -14.54 -14.49
C TRP A 337 -13.76 -14.63 -15.29
N PHE A 338 -14.91 -14.70 -14.62
CA PHE A 338 -16.20 -14.86 -15.28
C PHE A 338 -16.71 -13.55 -15.90
N PHE A 339 -16.51 -12.43 -15.24
CA PHE A 339 -16.99 -11.11 -15.66
C PHE A 339 -15.88 -10.20 -16.20
N GLY A 340 -14.66 -10.73 -16.41
CA GLY A 340 -13.49 -9.94 -16.80
C GLY A 340 -13.68 -9.20 -18.12
N THR A 341 -14.29 -9.81 -19.12
CA THR A 341 -14.56 -9.18 -20.41
C THR A 341 -15.49 -7.97 -20.26
N GLU A 342 -16.57 -8.09 -19.49
CA GLU A 342 -17.53 -7.02 -19.23
C GLU A 342 -16.90 -5.89 -18.43
N ILE A 343 -16.10 -6.22 -17.42
CA ILE A 343 -15.38 -5.23 -16.60
C ILE A 343 -14.33 -4.50 -17.45
N LEU A 344 -13.59 -5.21 -18.30
CA LEU A 344 -12.58 -4.62 -19.17
C LEU A 344 -13.20 -3.69 -20.23
N ARG A 345 -14.45 -3.91 -20.64
CA ARG A 345 -15.18 -2.99 -21.51
C ARG A 345 -15.40 -1.60 -20.91
N VAL A 346 -15.34 -1.46 -19.59
CA VAL A 346 -15.34 -0.15 -18.92
C VAL A 346 -14.07 0.65 -19.27
N TYR A 347 -12.94 -0.04 -19.48
CA TYR A 347 -11.65 0.57 -19.79
C TYR A 347 -11.44 0.78 -21.29
N THR A 348 -11.92 -0.14 -22.14
CA THR A 348 -11.70 -0.08 -23.58
C THR A 348 -12.76 -0.85 -24.35
N ASN A 349 -13.13 -0.30 -25.53
CA ASN A 349 -14.03 -0.97 -26.46
C ASN A 349 -13.28 -1.76 -27.56
N LYS A 350 -11.93 -1.79 -27.53
CA LYS A 350 -11.12 -2.49 -28.55
C LYS A 350 -11.01 -3.98 -28.21
N PRO A 351 -11.56 -4.90 -29.05
CA PRO A 351 -11.55 -6.34 -28.74
C PRO A 351 -10.15 -6.92 -28.58
N GLU A 352 -9.18 -6.45 -29.36
CA GLU A 352 -7.80 -6.91 -29.33
C GLU A 352 -7.14 -6.62 -27.96
N VAL A 353 -7.38 -5.42 -27.41
CA VAL A 353 -6.88 -5.04 -26.08
C VAL A 353 -7.48 -5.92 -24.99
N ILE A 354 -8.80 -6.19 -25.08
CA ILE A 354 -9.51 -7.08 -24.14
C ILE A 354 -8.92 -8.50 -24.21
N THR A 355 -8.65 -9.01 -25.44
CA THR A 355 -8.06 -10.34 -25.63
C THR A 355 -6.70 -10.45 -24.95
N HIS A 356 -5.79 -9.49 -25.14
CA HIS A 356 -4.49 -9.48 -24.49
C HIS A 356 -4.61 -9.33 -22.96
N ALA A 357 -5.53 -8.50 -22.47
CA ALA A 357 -5.79 -8.38 -21.04
C ALA A 357 -6.27 -9.72 -20.44
N MET A 358 -7.22 -10.39 -21.10
CA MET A 358 -7.73 -11.70 -20.66
C MET A 358 -6.66 -12.78 -20.73
N GLU A 359 -5.76 -12.73 -21.72
CA GLU A 359 -4.60 -13.64 -21.80
C GLU A 359 -3.69 -13.51 -20.58
N ILE A 360 -3.34 -12.28 -20.17
CA ILE A 360 -2.54 -11.99 -18.98
C ILE A 360 -3.28 -12.45 -17.73
N MET A 361 -4.54 -12.09 -17.61
CA MET A 361 -5.39 -12.44 -16.47
C MET A 361 -5.56 -13.95 -16.32
N SER A 362 -5.58 -14.71 -17.42
CA SER A 362 -5.69 -16.18 -17.40
C SER A 362 -4.56 -16.86 -16.65
N ILE A 363 -3.38 -16.26 -16.63
CA ILE A 363 -2.18 -16.80 -15.96
C ILE A 363 -2.05 -16.26 -14.54
N THR A 364 -2.47 -15.03 -14.29
CA THR A 364 -2.17 -14.33 -13.05
C THR A 364 -3.30 -14.37 -12.03
N ILE A 365 -4.57 -14.32 -12.45
CA ILE A 365 -5.71 -14.15 -11.53
C ILE A 365 -5.98 -15.40 -10.70
N MET A 366 -6.05 -16.57 -11.31
CA MET A 366 -6.37 -17.80 -10.56
C MET A 366 -5.29 -18.13 -9.52
N PRO A 367 -3.98 -18.08 -9.84
CA PRO A 367 -2.93 -18.30 -8.82
C PRO A 367 -2.65 -17.05 -7.95
N TYR A 368 -3.45 -15.99 -8.00
CA TYR A 368 -3.19 -14.76 -7.26
C TYR A 368 -3.17 -14.94 -5.74
N PHE A 369 -3.82 -16.01 -5.23
CA PHE A 369 -3.71 -16.38 -3.82
C PHE A 369 -2.26 -16.65 -3.39
N LEU A 370 -1.38 -17.06 -4.31
CA LEU A 370 0.04 -17.20 -4.05
C LEU A 370 0.70 -15.84 -3.73
N CYS A 371 0.33 -14.78 -4.46
CA CYS A 371 0.78 -13.42 -4.15
C CYS A 371 0.41 -13.03 -2.71
N GLY A 372 -0.84 -13.29 -2.31
CA GLY A 372 -1.29 -13.01 -0.96
C GLY A 372 -0.57 -13.83 0.11
N ILE A 373 -0.35 -15.12 -0.13
CA ILE A 373 0.42 -15.99 0.78
C ILE A 373 1.87 -15.50 0.89
N MET A 374 2.48 -15.10 -0.23
CA MET A 374 3.84 -14.56 -0.29
C MET A 374 4.01 -13.34 0.64
N ASP A 375 3.02 -12.43 0.69
CA ASP A 375 3.06 -11.24 1.53
C ASP A 375 2.67 -11.50 2.99
N LEU A 376 1.90 -12.55 3.24
CA LEU A 376 1.38 -12.84 4.57
C LEU A 376 2.48 -13.26 5.55
N PHE A 377 3.45 -14.08 5.12
CA PHE A 377 4.57 -14.50 5.97
C PHE A 377 5.47 -13.35 6.39
N PRO A 378 5.93 -12.46 5.47
CA PRO A 378 6.60 -11.22 5.87
C PRO A 378 5.76 -10.35 6.80
N GLY A 379 4.45 -10.27 6.59
CA GLY A 379 3.52 -9.57 7.47
C GLY A 379 3.55 -10.11 8.90
N ALA A 380 3.47 -11.42 9.07
CA ALA A 380 3.57 -12.08 10.37
C ALA A 380 4.97 -11.87 11.01
N LEU A 381 6.05 -11.99 10.23
CA LEU A 381 7.41 -11.77 10.69
C LEU A 381 7.65 -10.31 11.14
N ARG A 382 7.10 -9.33 10.40
CA ARG A 382 7.11 -7.92 10.80
C ARG A 382 6.35 -7.71 12.11
N GLY A 383 5.19 -8.37 12.29
CA GLY A 383 4.44 -8.36 13.54
C GLY A 383 5.27 -8.84 14.73
N MET A 384 6.16 -9.80 14.53
CA MET A 384 7.15 -10.24 15.52
C MET A 384 8.38 -9.31 15.65
N GLY A 385 8.47 -8.25 14.85
CA GLY A 385 9.59 -7.30 14.84
C GLY A 385 10.77 -7.70 13.94
N HIS A 386 10.61 -8.73 13.12
CA HIS A 386 11.64 -9.24 12.22
C HIS A 386 11.28 -8.83 10.78
N SER A 387 11.94 -7.81 10.24
CA SER A 387 11.63 -7.25 8.91
C SER A 387 12.79 -7.38 7.91
N GLY A 388 14.04 -7.34 8.37
CA GLY A 388 15.21 -7.32 7.48
C GLY A 388 15.39 -8.60 6.66
N VAL A 389 15.38 -9.78 7.32
CA VAL A 389 15.54 -11.07 6.61
C VAL A 389 14.37 -11.34 5.66
N PRO A 390 13.09 -11.18 6.06
CA PRO A 390 11.97 -11.30 5.14
C PRO A 390 12.05 -10.38 3.93
N MET A 391 12.52 -9.14 4.09
CA MET A 391 12.75 -8.21 2.99
C MET A 391 13.76 -8.80 1.98
N ILE A 392 14.94 -9.23 2.44
CA ILE A 392 15.98 -9.78 1.57
C ILE A 392 15.46 -10.99 0.80
N LEU A 393 14.76 -11.91 1.49
CA LEU A 393 14.19 -13.11 0.87
C LEU A 393 13.09 -12.78 -0.15
N SER A 394 12.25 -11.77 0.11
CA SER A 394 11.25 -11.30 -0.86
C SER A 394 11.92 -10.67 -2.09
N VAL A 395 12.97 -9.88 -1.89
CA VAL A 395 13.71 -9.27 -3.01
C VAL A 395 14.38 -10.36 -3.85
N ILE A 396 15.09 -11.30 -3.25
CA ILE A 396 15.76 -12.39 -3.97
C ILE A 396 14.70 -13.27 -4.67
N GLY A 397 13.68 -13.70 -3.96
CA GLY A 397 12.66 -14.62 -4.48
C GLY A 397 11.79 -13.99 -5.56
N THR A 398 11.36 -12.74 -5.40
CA THR A 398 10.49 -12.08 -6.38
C THR A 398 11.30 -11.40 -7.48
N VAL A 399 12.18 -10.47 -7.12
CA VAL A 399 12.90 -9.64 -8.10
C VAL A 399 14.01 -10.45 -8.77
N GLY A 400 14.77 -11.23 -8.00
CA GLY A 400 15.82 -12.09 -8.55
C GLY A 400 15.27 -13.10 -9.56
N THR A 401 14.18 -13.80 -9.22
CA THR A 401 13.52 -14.74 -10.13
C THR A 401 13.02 -14.06 -11.40
N ARG A 402 12.40 -12.88 -11.30
CA ARG A 402 11.92 -12.14 -12.48
C ARG A 402 13.05 -11.65 -13.37
N ILE A 403 14.16 -11.17 -12.81
CA ILE A 403 15.33 -10.78 -13.58
C ILE A 403 15.89 -11.99 -14.34
N ILE A 404 16.09 -13.13 -13.66
CA ILE A 404 16.58 -14.36 -14.30
C ILE A 404 15.60 -14.81 -15.40
N TRP A 405 14.28 -14.68 -15.17
CA TRP A 405 13.27 -15.05 -16.16
C TRP A 405 13.33 -14.16 -17.39
N ILE A 406 13.33 -12.83 -17.19
CA ILE A 406 13.30 -11.83 -18.27
C ILE A 406 14.56 -11.92 -19.15
N PHE A 407 15.74 -12.05 -18.54
CA PHE A 407 17.00 -12.05 -19.28
C PHE A 407 17.50 -13.44 -19.68
N GLY A 408 17.09 -14.51 -18.97
CA GLY A 408 17.52 -15.86 -19.24
C GLY A 408 16.52 -16.69 -20.05
N ALA A 409 15.30 -16.84 -19.58
CA ALA A 409 14.32 -17.75 -20.20
C ALA A 409 13.47 -17.07 -21.29
N PHE A 410 13.02 -15.84 -21.06
CA PHE A 410 12.13 -15.12 -21.96
C PHE A 410 12.68 -14.90 -23.38
N PRO A 411 13.97 -14.63 -23.61
CA PRO A 411 14.51 -14.48 -24.98
C PRO A 411 14.34 -15.72 -25.87
N HIS A 412 14.23 -16.91 -25.25
CA HIS A 412 14.05 -18.16 -25.99
C HIS A 412 12.60 -18.47 -26.38
N HIS A 413 11.63 -17.84 -25.67
CA HIS A 413 10.20 -18.03 -25.89
C HIS A 413 9.45 -16.70 -25.72
N SER A 414 9.68 -15.77 -26.65
CA SER A 414 9.16 -14.38 -26.61
C SER A 414 7.67 -14.30 -26.86
N THR A 415 6.85 -14.87 -25.98
CA THR A 415 5.37 -14.73 -26.02
C THR A 415 4.88 -14.00 -24.77
N LEU A 416 3.79 -13.23 -24.92
CA LEU A 416 3.18 -12.51 -23.81
C LEU A 416 2.82 -13.47 -22.67
N ARG A 417 2.27 -14.63 -23.00
CA ARG A 417 1.90 -15.68 -22.07
C ARG A 417 3.08 -16.19 -21.25
N PHE A 418 4.21 -16.50 -21.92
CA PHE A 418 5.41 -16.99 -21.26
C PHE A 418 6.05 -15.93 -20.36
N LEU A 419 5.97 -14.65 -20.75
CA LEU A 419 6.44 -13.55 -19.90
C LEU A 419 5.71 -13.54 -18.54
N PHE A 420 4.38 -13.68 -18.53
CA PHE A 420 3.59 -13.58 -17.30
C PHE A 420 3.64 -14.82 -16.40
N VAL A 421 4.13 -15.97 -16.87
CA VAL A 421 4.40 -17.15 -16.02
C VAL A 421 5.44 -16.83 -14.92
N CYS A 422 6.27 -15.80 -15.11
CA CYS A 422 7.20 -15.37 -14.06
C CYS A 422 6.50 -14.92 -12.77
N TYR A 423 5.23 -14.46 -12.82
CA TYR A 423 4.49 -14.04 -11.62
C TYR A 423 4.23 -15.22 -10.67
N PRO A 424 3.45 -16.26 -11.04
CA PRO A 424 3.22 -17.39 -10.16
C PRO A 424 4.51 -18.14 -9.81
N GLY A 425 5.48 -18.20 -10.72
CA GLY A 425 6.79 -18.80 -10.45
C GLY A 425 7.57 -18.07 -9.36
N SER A 426 7.67 -16.74 -9.46
CA SER A 426 8.34 -15.91 -8.45
C SER A 426 7.62 -15.93 -7.09
N TRP A 427 6.27 -15.94 -7.09
CA TRP A 427 5.48 -16.06 -5.87
C TRP A 427 5.74 -17.40 -5.16
N ALA A 428 5.71 -18.51 -5.89
CA ALA A 428 5.95 -19.84 -5.32
C ALA A 428 7.36 -19.97 -4.70
N ILE A 429 8.40 -19.51 -5.40
CA ILE A 429 9.77 -19.52 -4.87
C ILE A 429 9.86 -18.66 -3.60
N THR A 430 9.29 -17.46 -3.63
CA THR A 430 9.31 -16.56 -2.47
C THR A 430 8.57 -17.15 -1.28
N ILE A 431 7.43 -17.80 -1.49
CA ILE A 431 6.67 -18.49 -0.43
C ILE A 431 7.54 -19.53 0.27
N VAL A 432 8.25 -20.37 -0.49
CA VAL A 432 9.12 -21.41 0.09
C VAL A 432 10.19 -20.77 0.98
N LEU A 433 10.87 -19.72 0.49
CA LEU A 433 11.89 -19.00 1.24
C LEU A 433 11.31 -18.36 2.52
N GLN A 434 10.12 -17.77 2.43
CA GLN A 434 9.46 -17.12 3.56
C GLN A 434 8.96 -18.13 4.61
N ILE A 435 8.44 -19.30 4.19
CA ILE A 435 8.05 -20.38 5.12
C ILE A 435 9.26 -20.87 5.90
N ILE A 436 10.38 -21.12 5.23
CA ILE A 436 11.63 -21.54 5.88
C ILE A 436 12.03 -20.50 6.92
N CYS A 437 12.09 -19.22 6.53
CA CYS A 437 12.41 -18.12 7.45
C CYS A 437 11.46 -18.08 8.66
N PHE A 438 10.15 -18.18 8.41
CA PHE A 438 9.13 -18.16 9.46
C PHE A 438 9.32 -19.30 10.45
N LEU A 439 9.59 -20.52 9.99
CA LEU A 439 9.81 -21.68 10.85
C LEU A 439 11.06 -21.50 11.74
N PHE A 440 12.15 -20.94 11.20
CA PHE A 440 13.35 -20.63 11.97
C PHE A 440 13.08 -19.58 13.05
N VAL A 441 12.46 -18.45 12.69
CA VAL A 441 12.15 -17.38 13.64
C VAL A 441 11.19 -17.88 14.72
N ARG A 442 10.14 -18.60 14.33
CA ARG A 442 9.16 -19.18 15.26
C ARG A 442 9.80 -20.15 16.27
N LYS A 443 10.74 -21.00 15.81
CA LYS A 443 11.47 -21.91 16.70
C LYS A 443 12.30 -21.16 17.72
N LYS A 444 12.94 -20.06 17.31
CA LYS A 444 13.73 -19.18 18.20
C LYS A 444 12.83 -18.48 19.22
N VAL A 445 11.71 -17.91 18.78
CA VAL A 445 10.75 -17.19 19.63
C VAL A 445 10.09 -18.09 20.68
N ARG A 446 9.85 -19.38 20.38
CA ARG A 446 9.28 -20.34 21.36
C ARG A 446 10.27 -20.85 22.40
N ARG A 447 11.56 -20.60 22.20
CA ARG A 447 12.62 -20.98 23.15
C ARG A 447 12.95 -19.87 24.15
N LEU A 448 12.45 -18.67 23.92
CA LEU A 448 12.49 -17.51 24.82
C LEU A 448 11.28 -17.50 25.74
#